data_23f468c81effeb1918ee309f266b50a3
#
_entry.id   23f468c81effeb1918ee309f266b50a3
#
_cell.length_a   1.000
_cell.length_b   1.000
_cell.length_c   1.000
_cell.angle_alpha   90.00
_cell.angle_beta   90.00
_cell.angle_gamma   90.00
#
_symmetry.space_group_name_H-M   'P 1'
#
loop_
_entity.id
_entity.type
_entity.pdbx_description
1 polymer ?
#
loop_
_entity_poly.entity_id
_entity_poly.type
_entity_poly.pdbx_seq_one_letter_code
_entity_poly.pdbx_strand_id
1 'polypeptide(L)'
;MANKENEKIEEKSEEQENNVFIDNLGRLNIKGQEIYVDAEGTLKEFDFRLTKPQNYQIYTNSLTKFLTDKDVTVFAATVLPKMVEKPNEARKLNFFEYDEEALFEIIAAIIDYMGKFKENKKRKLNMTLK
;
A
#
# COMPACT_ATOMS: atom_id res chain seq x y z
N MET A 1 -20.34 2.97 -31.46
CA MET A 1 -19.96 4.03 -30.50
C MET A 1 -19.97 3.54 -29.06
N ALA A 2 -20.95 2.73 -28.66
CA ALA A 2 -20.95 2.13 -27.34
C ALA A 2 -19.72 1.27 -27.07
N ASN A 3 -19.21 0.58 -28.09
CA ASN A 3 -18.02 -0.26 -27.98
C ASN A 3 -16.74 0.54 -27.71
N LYS A 4 -16.64 1.78 -28.21
CA LYS A 4 -15.48 2.63 -27.98
C LYS A 4 -15.44 3.14 -26.54
N GLU A 5 -16.58 3.42 -25.93
CA GLU A 5 -16.65 3.84 -24.54
C GLU A 5 -16.30 2.69 -23.60
N ASN A 6 -16.76 1.49 -23.91
CA ASN A 6 -16.43 0.29 -23.14
C ASN A 6 -14.93 -0.04 -23.24
N GLU A 7 -14.33 0.12 -24.40
CA GLU A 7 -12.90 -0.07 -24.60
C GLU A 7 -12.07 0.91 -23.77
N LYS A 8 -12.49 2.19 -23.70
CA LYS A 8 -11.82 3.20 -22.88
C LYS A 8 -11.91 2.89 -21.40
N ILE A 9 -13.05 2.38 -20.94
CA ILE A 9 -13.24 2.01 -19.54
C ILE A 9 -12.36 0.80 -19.21
N GLU A 10 -12.28 -0.18 -20.08
CA GLU A 10 -11.42 -1.35 -19.93
C GLU A 10 -9.94 -0.96 -19.91
N GLU A 11 -9.50 -0.06 -20.78
CA GLU A 11 -8.14 0.46 -20.79
C GLU A 11 -7.77 1.15 -19.50
N LYS A 12 -8.68 1.95 -18.93
CA LYS A 12 -8.46 2.61 -17.64
C LYS A 12 -8.31 1.60 -16.50
N SER A 13 -9.11 0.53 -16.52
CA SER A 13 -9.00 -0.53 -15.52
C SER A 13 -7.69 -1.28 -15.63
N GLU A 14 -7.24 -1.57 -16.84
CA GLU A 14 -5.95 -2.21 -17.09
C GLU A 14 -4.79 -1.32 -16.68
N GLU A 15 -4.87 -0.01 -16.93
CA GLU A 15 -3.85 0.94 -16.48
C GLU A 15 -3.77 0.99 -14.95
N GLN A 16 -4.91 0.94 -14.26
CA GLN A 16 -4.93 0.91 -12.80
C GLN A 16 -4.34 -0.38 -12.25
N GLU A 17 -4.62 -1.52 -12.88
CA GLU A 17 -4.04 -2.81 -12.50
C GLU A 17 -2.53 -2.82 -12.74
N ASN A 18 -2.06 -2.22 -13.84
CA ASN A 18 -0.65 -2.11 -14.16
C ASN A 18 0.10 -1.16 -13.23
N ASN A 19 -0.63 -0.22 -12.61
CA ASN A 19 -0.05 0.74 -11.68
C ASN A 19 0.21 0.15 -10.30
N VAL A 20 -0.40 -0.97 -9.97
CA VAL A 20 -0.20 -1.66 -8.69
C VAL A 20 0.19 -3.10 -9.00
N PHE A 21 1.41 -3.47 -8.68
CA PHE A 21 1.93 -4.81 -9.00
C PHE A 21 3.00 -5.25 -8.01
N ILE A 22 3.20 -6.56 -7.92
CA ILE A 22 4.27 -7.15 -7.12
C ILE A 22 5.40 -7.53 -8.07
N ASP A 23 6.62 -7.05 -7.78
CA ASP A 23 7.78 -7.30 -8.63
C ASP A 23 8.43 -8.66 -8.33
N ASN A 24 9.50 -8.97 -9.06
CA ASN A 24 10.19 -10.27 -8.96
C ASN A 24 10.82 -10.50 -7.58
N LEU A 25 11.06 -9.42 -6.83
CA LEU A 25 11.62 -9.52 -5.47
C LEU A 25 10.54 -9.52 -4.40
N GLY A 26 9.26 -9.59 -4.79
CA GLY A 26 8.14 -9.65 -3.87
C GLY A 26 7.75 -8.32 -3.25
N ARG A 27 8.17 -7.20 -3.84
CA ARG A 27 7.84 -5.87 -3.34
C ARG A 27 6.59 -5.34 -4.04
N LEU A 28 5.75 -4.64 -3.29
CA LEU A 28 4.55 -4.00 -3.84
C LEU A 28 4.92 -2.65 -4.43
N ASN A 29 4.58 -2.44 -5.70
CA ASN A 29 4.81 -1.18 -6.39
C ASN A 29 3.48 -0.50 -6.67
N ILE A 30 3.39 0.79 -6.35
CA ILE A 30 2.23 1.65 -6.62
C ILE A 30 2.74 2.84 -7.41
N LYS A 31 2.35 2.92 -8.69
CA LYS A 31 2.79 3.96 -9.60
C LYS A 31 1.79 5.12 -9.65
N GLY A 32 2.31 6.34 -9.70
CA GLY A 32 1.47 7.51 -9.96
C GLY A 32 0.50 7.85 -8.85
N GLN A 33 0.86 7.60 -7.60
CA GLN A 33 0.02 7.98 -6.46
C GLN A 33 0.03 9.49 -6.31
N GLU A 34 -1.15 10.11 -6.43
CA GLU A 34 -1.28 11.56 -6.28
C GLU A 34 -1.46 11.94 -4.82
N ILE A 35 -0.67 12.90 -4.36
CA ILE A 35 -0.67 13.33 -2.95
C ILE A 35 -0.58 14.85 -2.90
N TYR A 36 -1.43 15.47 -2.06
CA TYR A 36 -1.32 16.89 -1.74
C TYR A 36 -0.13 17.12 -0.82
N VAL A 37 0.77 18.01 -1.23
CA VAL A 37 2.05 18.22 -0.55
C VAL A 37 2.14 19.52 0.24
N ASP A 38 1.16 20.41 0.12
CA ASP A 38 1.13 21.67 0.85
C ASP A 38 -0.30 22.15 1.09
N ALA A 39 -0.43 23.23 1.85
CA ALA A 39 -1.73 23.79 2.23
C ALA A 39 -2.43 24.50 1.06
N GLU A 40 -1.71 24.82 -0.01
CA GLU A 40 -2.26 25.47 -1.20
C GLU A 40 -2.93 24.50 -2.15
N GLY A 41 -2.87 23.20 -1.87
CA GLY A 41 -3.49 22.19 -2.71
C GLY A 41 -2.63 21.74 -3.88
N THR A 42 -1.31 21.87 -3.77
CA THR A 42 -0.39 21.39 -4.79
C THR A 42 -0.39 19.87 -4.81
N LEU A 43 -0.70 19.29 -5.96
CA LEU A 43 -0.79 17.85 -6.14
C LEU A 43 0.47 17.34 -6.86
N LYS A 44 1.10 16.32 -6.32
CA LYS A 44 2.27 15.68 -6.93
C LYS A 44 2.08 14.18 -7.01
N GLU A 45 2.66 13.58 -8.03
CA GLU A 45 2.66 12.13 -8.21
C GLU A 45 3.92 11.51 -7.62
N PHE A 46 3.73 10.38 -6.96
CA PHE A 46 4.84 9.61 -6.39
C PHE A 46 4.69 8.14 -6.75
N ASP A 47 5.82 7.49 -6.98
CA ASP A 47 5.87 6.04 -7.14
C ASP A 47 6.29 5.43 -5.82
N PHE A 48 5.45 4.55 -5.28
CA PHE A 48 5.72 3.87 -4.03
C PHE A 48 6.24 2.46 -4.28
N ARG A 49 7.17 2.04 -3.44
CA ARG A 49 7.61 0.66 -3.38
C ARG A 49 7.65 0.24 -1.92
N LEU A 50 6.89 -0.82 -1.62
CA LEU A 50 6.73 -1.33 -0.27
C LEU A 50 7.35 -2.71 -0.19
N THR A 51 8.10 -2.95 0.87
CA THR A 51 8.74 -4.24 1.11
C THR A 51 8.17 -4.86 2.38
N LYS A 52 8.36 -6.17 2.54
CA LYS A 52 7.95 -6.86 3.74
C LYS A 52 8.80 -6.40 4.92
N PRO A 53 8.23 -6.31 6.13
CA PRO A 53 9.00 -5.92 7.30
C PRO A 53 9.98 -7.01 7.68
N GLN A 54 11.15 -6.61 8.20
CA GLN A 54 12.13 -7.57 8.69
C GLN A 54 11.62 -8.33 9.92
N ASN A 55 10.86 -7.64 10.78
CA ASN A 55 10.26 -8.26 11.94
C ASN A 55 8.75 -8.31 11.77
N TYR A 56 8.27 -9.49 11.39
CA TYR A 56 6.85 -9.73 11.13
C TYR A 56 6.00 -9.55 12.38
N GLN A 57 6.54 -9.92 13.54
CA GLN A 57 5.81 -9.82 14.79
C GLN A 57 5.52 -8.38 15.19
N ILE A 58 6.46 -7.47 14.92
CA ILE A 58 6.24 -6.04 15.18
C ILE A 58 5.07 -5.55 14.32
N TYR A 59 5.02 -5.94 13.05
CA TYR A 59 3.90 -5.60 12.16
C TYR A 59 2.58 -6.14 12.72
N THR A 60 2.54 -7.42 13.08
CA THR A 60 1.33 -8.08 13.57
C THR A 60 0.82 -7.41 14.87
N ASN A 61 1.72 -7.13 15.80
CA ASN A 61 1.35 -6.46 17.06
C ASN A 61 0.82 -5.06 16.80
N SER A 62 1.45 -4.31 15.89
CA SER A 62 1.00 -2.97 15.53
C SER A 62 -0.37 -2.98 14.86
N LEU A 63 -0.61 -3.96 13.99
CA LEU A 63 -1.90 -4.12 13.33
C LEU A 63 -3.00 -4.44 14.34
N THR A 64 -2.74 -5.37 15.26
CA THR A 64 -3.69 -5.75 16.31
C THR A 64 -4.07 -4.52 17.14
N LYS A 65 -3.08 -3.73 17.54
CA LYS A 65 -3.31 -2.51 18.31
C LYS A 65 -4.13 -1.49 17.52
N PHE A 66 -3.82 -1.33 16.22
CA PHE A 66 -4.60 -0.44 15.34
C PHE A 66 -6.06 -0.88 15.26
N LEU A 67 -6.31 -2.17 15.07
CA LEU A 67 -7.67 -2.70 14.99
C LEU A 67 -8.44 -2.53 16.29
N THR A 68 -7.76 -2.55 17.43
CA THR A 68 -8.36 -2.36 18.73
C THR A 68 -8.60 -0.87 19.05
N ASP A 69 -7.57 -0.05 18.90
CA ASP A 69 -7.57 1.36 19.29
C ASP A 69 -8.10 2.29 18.21
N LYS A 70 -8.14 1.84 16.97
CA LYS A 70 -8.54 2.64 15.79
C LYS A 70 -7.62 3.83 15.55
N ASP A 71 -6.38 3.78 16.03
CA ASP A 71 -5.41 4.87 15.87
C ASP A 71 -4.45 4.57 14.71
N VAL A 72 -4.79 5.09 13.53
CA VAL A 72 -3.98 4.90 12.32
C VAL A 72 -2.62 5.58 12.45
N THR A 73 -2.53 6.65 13.24
CA THR A 73 -1.30 7.44 13.38
C THR A 73 -0.18 6.59 13.96
N VAL A 74 -0.47 5.86 15.04
CA VAL A 74 0.52 5.00 15.71
C VAL A 74 0.94 3.85 14.79
N PHE A 75 -0.03 3.24 14.12
CA PHE A 75 0.26 2.16 13.16
C PHE A 75 1.15 2.66 12.02
N ALA A 76 0.78 3.78 11.42
CA ALA A 76 1.54 4.38 10.31
C ALA A 76 2.96 4.73 10.74
N ALA A 77 3.11 5.37 11.92
CA ALA A 77 4.43 5.74 12.42
C ALA A 77 5.34 4.53 12.63
N THR A 78 4.74 3.37 12.91
CA THR A 78 5.49 2.13 13.10
C THR A 78 5.85 1.47 11.77
N VAL A 79 4.90 1.38 10.82
CA VAL A 79 5.11 0.57 9.61
C VAL A 79 5.73 1.34 8.45
N LEU A 80 5.50 2.65 8.33
CA LEU A 80 6.05 3.42 7.21
C LEU A 80 7.58 3.34 7.13
N PRO A 81 8.33 3.58 8.22
CA PRO A 81 9.80 3.49 8.12
C PRO A 81 10.32 2.08 7.89
N LYS A 82 9.53 1.06 8.16
CA LYS A 82 9.93 -0.34 8.02
C LYS A 82 9.55 -0.93 6.67
N MET A 83 8.49 -0.43 6.04
CA MET A 83 7.94 -1.03 4.83
C MET A 83 8.05 -0.15 3.59
N VAL A 84 8.08 1.17 3.73
CA VAL A 84 8.21 2.06 2.58
C VAL A 84 9.68 2.12 2.16
N GLU A 85 9.98 1.56 0.98
CA GLU A 85 11.32 1.62 0.41
C GLU A 85 11.53 2.90 -0.36
N LYS A 86 10.49 3.35 -1.09
CA LYS A 86 10.46 4.66 -1.75
C LYS A 86 9.03 5.18 -1.86
N PRO A 87 8.81 6.49 -1.92
CA PRO A 87 9.84 7.53 -1.81
C PRO A 87 10.34 7.65 -0.38
N ASN A 88 11.60 8.05 -0.21
CA ASN A 88 12.24 8.09 1.09
C ASN A 88 11.52 9.02 2.08
N GLU A 89 11.00 10.15 1.60
CA GLU A 89 10.27 11.11 2.41
C GLU A 89 8.95 10.56 2.97
N ALA A 90 8.36 9.56 2.31
CA ALA A 90 7.10 8.94 2.75
C ALA A 90 7.29 7.95 3.89
N ARG A 91 8.51 7.72 4.32
CA ARG A 91 8.81 6.92 5.51
C ARG A 91 8.45 7.64 6.80
N LYS A 92 8.14 8.92 6.72
CA LYS A 92 7.74 9.75 7.86
C LYS A 92 6.28 10.13 7.74
N LEU A 93 5.58 10.11 8.86
CA LEU A 93 4.15 10.41 8.91
C LEU A 93 3.82 11.81 8.42
N ASN A 94 4.70 12.79 8.67
CA ASN A 94 4.46 14.18 8.26
C ASN A 94 4.42 14.36 6.74
N PHE A 95 4.89 13.39 5.96
CA PHE A 95 4.76 13.42 4.51
C PHE A 95 3.28 13.52 4.09
N PHE A 96 2.38 12.95 4.88
CA PHE A 96 0.95 12.90 4.60
C PHE A 96 0.16 13.98 5.35
N GLU A 97 0.84 15.00 5.88
CA GLU A 97 0.22 16.04 6.72
C GLU A 97 -0.96 16.72 6.03
N TYR A 98 -0.87 16.94 4.72
CA TYR A 98 -1.90 17.64 3.95
C TYR A 98 -2.83 16.69 3.19
N ASP A 99 -2.66 15.38 3.35
CA ASP A 99 -3.45 14.41 2.61
C ASP A 99 -3.67 13.14 3.44
N GLU A 100 -4.59 13.21 4.38
CA GLU A 100 -4.94 12.08 5.23
C GLU A 100 -5.51 10.93 4.43
N GLU A 101 -6.27 11.23 3.37
CA GLU A 101 -6.84 10.21 2.49
C GLU A 101 -5.75 9.39 1.80
N ALA A 102 -4.68 10.02 1.35
CA ALA A 102 -3.54 9.31 0.77
C ALA A 102 -2.87 8.40 1.80
N LEU A 103 -2.76 8.86 3.05
CA LEU A 103 -2.24 8.02 4.12
C LEU A 103 -3.08 6.75 4.29
N PHE A 104 -4.40 6.90 4.35
CA PHE A 104 -5.31 5.75 4.47
C PHE A 104 -5.19 4.81 3.28
N GLU A 105 -5.02 5.34 2.07
CA GLU A 105 -4.83 4.50 0.88
C GLU A 105 -3.55 3.67 0.97
N ILE A 106 -2.46 4.27 1.40
CA ILE A 106 -1.18 3.57 1.55
C ILE A 106 -1.27 2.53 2.67
N ILE A 107 -1.90 2.86 3.80
CA ILE A 107 -2.08 1.92 4.91
C ILE A 107 -2.95 0.74 4.47
N ALA A 108 -4.03 1.01 3.73
CA ALA A 108 -4.88 -0.07 3.20
C ALA A 108 -4.09 -0.98 2.24
N ALA A 109 -3.24 -0.40 1.41
CA ALA A 109 -2.39 -1.17 0.50
C ALA A 109 -1.40 -2.04 1.27
N ILE A 110 -0.83 -1.54 2.36
CA ILE A 110 0.07 -2.31 3.23
C ILE A 110 -0.65 -3.51 3.82
N ILE A 111 -1.84 -3.30 4.37
CA ILE A 111 -2.62 -4.36 5.02
C ILE A 111 -3.02 -5.43 3.99
N ASP A 112 -3.48 -4.99 2.82
CA ASP A 112 -3.85 -5.90 1.74
C ASP A 112 -2.66 -6.74 1.25
N TYR A 113 -1.51 -6.08 1.06
CA TYR A 113 -0.27 -6.73 0.63
C TYR A 113 0.15 -7.83 1.63
N MET A 114 0.14 -7.51 2.92
CA MET A 114 0.50 -8.47 3.95
C MET A 114 -0.52 -9.59 4.08
N GLY A 115 -1.80 -9.30 3.85
CA GLY A 115 -2.86 -10.30 3.86
C GLY A 115 -2.70 -11.33 2.74
N LYS A 116 -2.38 -10.89 1.55
CA LYS A 116 -2.13 -11.76 0.40
C LYS A 116 -0.96 -12.71 0.66
N PHE A 117 0.09 -12.20 1.28
CA PHE A 117 1.24 -13.02 1.65
C PHE A 117 0.86 -14.12 2.62
N LYS A 118 0.04 -13.83 3.61
CA LYS A 118 -0.47 -14.82 4.57
C LYS A 118 -1.29 -15.92 3.89
N GLU A 119 -2.18 -15.53 2.98
CA GLU A 119 -3.02 -16.48 2.25
C GLU A 119 -2.19 -17.44 1.42
N ASN A 120 -1.19 -16.94 0.72
CA ASN A 120 -0.31 -17.76 -0.08
C ASN A 120 0.46 -18.78 0.77
N LYS A 121 0.89 -18.38 1.95
CA LYS A 121 1.58 -19.26 2.88
C LYS A 121 0.65 -20.36 3.39
N LYS A 122 -0.59 -20.04 3.72
CA LYS A 122 -1.60 -21.00 4.15
C LYS A 122 -1.92 -22.00 3.06
N ARG A 123 -2.05 -21.55 1.81
CA ARG A 123 -2.29 -22.45 0.66
C ARG A 123 -1.17 -23.45 0.49
N LYS A 124 0.08 -22.99 0.57
CA LYS A 124 1.24 -23.87 0.46
C LYS A 124 1.26 -24.93 1.56
N LEU A 125 0.94 -24.51 2.78
CA LEU A 125 0.90 -25.44 3.92
C LEU A 125 -0.18 -26.49 3.73
N ASN A 126 -1.38 -26.09 3.32
CA ASN A 126 -2.50 -26.99 3.08
C ASN A 126 -2.20 -27.98 1.95
N MET A 127 -1.52 -27.55 0.91
CA MET A 127 -1.11 -28.42 -0.19
C MET A 127 -0.08 -29.46 0.27
N THR A 128 0.80 -29.08 1.19
CA THR A 128 1.83 -29.99 1.72
C THR A 128 1.22 -31.06 2.63
N LEU A 129 0.16 -30.72 3.35
CA LEU A 129 -0.51 -31.65 4.27
C LEU A 129 -1.45 -32.62 3.57
N LYS A 130 -1.76 -32.40 2.31
CA LYS A 130 -2.54 -33.33 1.49
C LYS A 130 -1.65 -34.39 0.85
#